data_7817778c74ab92ac391e1e65799491ea
#
_entry.id   7817778c74ab92ac391e1e65799491ea
#
_cell.length_a   1.000
_cell.length_b   1.000
_cell.length_c   1.000
_cell.angle_alpha   90.00
_cell.angle_beta   90.00
_cell.angle_gamma   90.00
#
_symmetry.space_group_name_H-M   'P 1'
#
loop_
_entity.id
_entity.type
_entity.pdbx_description
1 polymer ?
#
loop_
_entity_poly.entity_id
_entity_poly.type
_entity_poly.pdbx_seq_one_letter_code
_entity_poly.pdbx_strand_id
1 'polypeptide(L)'
;MPFKIKATELLPGHTNGITPTDTTYTPGTTNSGINIGSSSEKFNQVHATTFSGLATEASAIKVGSTAYTGSIASSANTVAIRDATNDITARMFHGISTKAQYADLAENYLADDNYEPGTVMVFGGQEEVTISGKFLDAKVAGVVSTNPAYLMNDSIDGTPIALRGRVPCKVKGPVCKGDLLVTSAEKGVAEVPTDAPPSYCVLGKALEDIQDNSIKLIEVVV
;
A
#
# COMPACT_ATOMS: atom_id res chain seq x y z
N MET A 1 48.40 10.30 -33.11
CA MET A 1 47.33 10.88 -33.96
C MET A 1 46.06 10.14 -33.65
N PRO A 2 44.93 10.77 -33.39
CA PRO A 2 43.69 10.07 -33.23
C PRO A 2 43.24 9.46 -34.57
N PHE A 3 42.97 8.18 -34.58
CA PHE A 3 42.45 7.48 -35.74
C PHE A 3 40.99 7.91 -35.96
N LYS A 4 40.76 8.56 -37.11
CA LYS A 4 39.40 8.96 -37.51
C LYS A 4 38.89 7.99 -38.59
N ILE A 5 37.96 7.13 -38.29
CA ILE A 5 37.20 6.38 -39.30
C ILE A 5 36.14 7.32 -39.84
N LYS A 6 36.21 7.71 -41.09
CA LYS A 6 35.14 8.42 -41.77
C LYS A 6 34.07 7.40 -42.17
N ALA A 7 32.81 7.73 -41.97
CA ALA A 7 31.67 6.86 -42.31
C ALA A 7 31.65 6.43 -43.79
N THR A 8 32.31 7.16 -44.68
CA THR A 8 32.49 6.86 -46.11
C THR A 8 33.48 5.74 -46.40
N GLU A 9 34.26 5.28 -45.39
CA GLU A 9 35.21 4.19 -45.54
C GLU A 9 34.68 2.81 -45.07
N LEU A 10 33.49 2.81 -44.53
CA LEU A 10 32.76 1.57 -44.22
C LEU A 10 31.90 1.21 -45.42
N LEU A 11 32.46 0.47 -46.38
CA LEU A 11 31.78 0.06 -47.60
C LEU A 11 30.62 -0.91 -47.27
N PRO A 12 29.42 -0.70 -47.87
CA PRO A 12 28.36 -1.69 -47.80
C PRO A 12 28.83 -2.98 -48.45
N GLY A 13 28.88 -4.07 -47.70
CA GLY A 13 29.26 -5.41 -48.23
C GLY A 13 30.24 -6.18 -47.39
N HIS A 14 30.86 -5.61 -46.39
CA HIS A 14 31.63 -6.41 -45.41
C HIS A 14 30.68 -7.17 -44.49
N THR A 15 30.56 -8.45 -44.72
CA THR A 15 29.82 -9.41 -43.88
C THR A 15 30.47 -9.65 -42.51
N ASN A 16 31.70 -9.19 -42.33
CA ASN A 16 32.44 -9.28 -41.06
C ASN A 16 32.64 -7.89 -40.56
N GLY A 17 31.84 -7.46 -39.60
CA GLY A 17 31.97 -6.12 -39.00
C GLY A 17 33.36 -5.76 -38.53
N ILE A 18 33.59 -4.53 -38.12
CA ILE A 18 34.87 -4.13 -37.50
C ILE A 18 35.04 -4.97 -36.26
N THR A 19 35.98 -5.90 -36.28
CA THR A 19 36.40 -6.62 -35.09
C THR A 19 37.47 -5.75 -34.42
N PRO A 20 37.19 -5.08 -33.30
CA PRO A 20 38.24 -4.34 -32.61
C PRO A 20 39.26 -5.34 -32.08
N THR A 21 40.50 -5.18 -32.45
CA THR A 21 41.61 -5.94 -31.85
C THR A 21 41.94 -5.43 -30.45
N ASP A 22 41.34 -4.31 -30.05
CA ASP A 22 41.47 -3.75 -28.70
C ASP A 22 40.14 -3.85 -27.99
N THR A 23 40.15 -4.34 -26.76
CA THR A 23 38.95 -4.66 -25.97
C THR A 23 38.31 -3.44 -25.27
N THR A 24 38.94 -2.29 -25.37
CA THR A 24 38.48 -1.06 -24.73
C THR A 24 38.59 0.16 -25.64
N TYR A 25 37.45 0.80 -25.91
CA TYR A 25 37.43 2.17 -26.44
C TYR A 25 37.26 3.13 -25.28
N THR A 26 38.34 3.85 -24.94
CA THR A 26 38.31 4.90 -23.90
C THR A 26 38.13 6.25 -24.55
N PRO A 27 36.99 6.94 -24.30
CA PRO A 27 36.84 8.34 -24.78
C PRO A 27 37.91 9.23 -24.20
N GLY A 28 38.46 10.13 -24.99
CA GLY A 28 39.37 11.16 -24.50
C GLY A 28 38.69 12.05 -23.46
N THR A 29 39.44 12.52 -22.48
CA THR A 29 38.98 13.29 -21.30
C THR A 29 38.30 14.64 -21.60
N THR A 30 38.19 15.03 -22.86
CA THR A 30 37.58 16.31 -23.30
C THR A 30 36.23 16.18 -23.97
N ASN A 31 35.68 14.97 -24.16
CA ASN A 31 34.38 14.77 -24.73
C ASN A 31 33.40 14.25 -23.67
N SER A 32 32.31 14.95 -23.52
CA SER A 32 31.20 14.61 -22.60
C SER A 32 30.41 13.35 -23.02
N GLY A 33 30.90 12.52 -23.92
CA GLY A 33 30.31 11.25 -24.30
C GLY A 33 30.54 10.85 -25.75
N ILE A 34 30.38 9.58 -26.07
CA ILE A 34 30.34 9.06 -27.42
C ILE A 34 28.86 8.90 -27.78
N ASN A 35 28.39 9.62 -28.79
CA ASN A 35 27.10 9.39 -29.36
C ASN A 35 27.14 8.23 -30.35
N ILE A 36 26.40 7.16 -30.10
CA ILE A 36 26.23 6.08 -31.03
C ILE A 36 24.90 6.31 -31.75
N GLY A 37 24.97 6.78 -32.99
CA GLY A 37 23.84 7.22 -33.77
C GLY A 37 23.47 8.69 -33.60
N SER A 38 22.50 9.16 -34.30
CA SER A 38 21.93 10.52 -34.23
C SER A 38 20.39 10.47 -34.14
N SER A 39 19.73 11.62 -34.03
CA SER A 39 18.28 11.69 -34.07
C SER A 39 17.67 11.19 -35.39
N SER A 40 18.43 11.29 -36.49
CA SER A 40 18.04 10.86 -37.83
C SER A 40 18.64 9.51 -38.24
N GLU A 41 19.78 9.10 -37.63
CA GLU A 41 20.47 7.84 -37.94
C GLU A 41 20.62 7.00 -36.68
N LYS A 42 19.73 6.04 -36.54
CA LYS A 42 19.65 5.14 -35.38
C LYS A 42 20.23 3.77 -35.71
N PHE A 43 20.86 3.14 -34.72
CA PHE A 43 21.16 1.72 -34.84
C PHE A 43 19.88 0.91 -34.81
N ASN A 44 19.72 0.03 -35.78
CA ASN A 44 18.54 -0.87 -35.85
C ASN A 44 18.58 -1.91 -34.70
N GLN A 45 19.76 -2.43 -34.40
CA GLN A 45 19.96 -3.37 -33.30
C GLN A 45 21.36 -3.17 -32.68
N VAL A 46 21.43 -3.28 -31.36
CA VAL A 46 22.66 -3.35 -30.59
C VAL A 46 22.64 -4.66 -29.81
N HIS A 47 23.50 -5.61 -30.16
CA HIS A 47 23.67 -6.84 -29.42
C HIS A 47 24.81 -6.66 -28.41
N ALA A 48 24.49 -6.67 -27.13
CA ALA A 48 25.46 -6.60 -26.06
C ALA A 48 25.10 -7.60 -24.96
N THR A 49 26.11 -8.27 -24.41
CA THR A 49 25.93 -9.17 -23.29
C THR A 49 25.59 -8.42 -22.00
N THR A 50 26.09 -7.19 -21.89
CA THR A 50 25.84 -6.32 -20.74
C THR A 50 25.86 -4.87 -21.18
N PHE A 51 24.84 -4.11 -20.79
CA PHE A 51 24.85 -2.66 -20.80
C PHE A 51 25.09 -2.16 -19.37
N SER A 52 26.25 -1.58 -19.12
CA SER A 52 26.56 -0.93 -17.85
C SER A 52 26.45 0.58 -18.03
N GLY A 53 25.45 1.19 -17.39
CA GLY A 53 25.23 2.63 -17.45
C GLY A 53 23.81 3.02 -17.06
N LEU A 54 23.59 4.31 -16.81
CA LEU A 54 22.25 4.86 -16.60
C LEU A 54 21.67 5.19 -17.98
N ALA A 55 20.56 4.52 -18.35
CA ALA A 55 19.66 5.05 -19.37
C ALA A 55 18.85 6.17 -18.70
N THR A 56 19.20 7.41 -18.97
CA THR A 56 18.47 8.58 -18.44
C THR A 56 17.02 8.60 -18.94
N GLU A 57 16.75 8.01 -20.11
CA GLU A 57 15.40 7.89 -20.66
C GLU A 57 15.28 6.58 -21.46
N ALA A 58 14.53 5.61 -20.90
CA ALA A 58 14.01 4.51 -21.69
C ALA A 58 12.53 4.82 -21.97
N SER A 59 12.21 5.14 -23.22
CA SER A 59 10.82 5.46 -23.60
C SER A 59 9.89 4.26 -23.50
N ALA A 60 10.40 3.02 -23.58
CA ALA A 60 9.61 1.81 -23.41
C ALA A 60 10.47 0.56 -23.19
N ILE A 61 9.93 -0.40 -22.45
CA ILE A 61 10.41 -1.78 -22.40
C ILE A 61 9.55 -2.61 -23.35
N LYS A 62 10.15 -3.32 -24.30
CA LYS A 62 9.41 -4.14 -25.24
C LYS A 62 9.46 -5.61 -24.81
N VAL A 63 8.30 -6.22 -24.60
CA VAL A 63 8.14 -7.64 -24.32
C VAL A 63 7.32 -8.26 -25.44
N GLY A 64 7.95 -9.12 -26.24
CA GLY A 64 7.35 -9.62 -27.49
C GLY A 64 7.14 -8.50 -28.50
N SER A 65 5.93 -8.35 -29.03
CA SER A 65 5.55 -7.26 -29.97
C SER A 65 5.04 -5.99 -29.27
N THR A 66 4.80 -6.02 -27.97
CA THR A 66 4.19 -4.94 -27.21
C THR A 66 5.26 -4.09 -26.51
N ALA A 67 5.20 -2.78 -26.68
CA ALA A 67 6.03 -1.82 -25.96
C ALA A 67 5.29 -1.37 -24.68
N TYR A 68 6.00 -1.39 -23.56
CA TYR A 68 5.50 -0.96 -22.25
C TYR A 68 6.29 0.24 -21.77
N THR A 69 5.61 1.30 -21.41
CA THR A 69 6.22 2.47 -20.76
C THR A 69 6.14 2.31 -19.24
N GLY A 70 7.19 2.68 -18.52
CA GLY A 70 7.13 2.72 -17.06
C GLY A 70 6.22 3.85 -16.61
N SER A 71 5.31 3.59 -15.64
CA SER A 71 4.43 4.61 -15.07
C SER A 71 4.04 4.25 -13.64
N ILE A 72 3.98 5.27 -12.79
CA ILE A 72 3.34 5.19 -11.47
C ILE A 72 1.83 5.46 -11.57
N ALA A 73 1.36 6.01 -12.71
CA ALA A 73 -0.04 6.25 -12.96
C ALA A 73 -0.74 5.01 -13.55
N SER A 74 -2.05 4.88 -13.29
CA SER A 74 -2.88 3.83 -13.84
C SER A 74 -3.19 4.10 -15.32
N SER A 75 -2.30 3.64 -16.21
CA SER A 75 -2.45 3.77 -17.66
C SER A 75 -2.34 2.39 -18.33
N ALA A 76 -3.01 2.22 -19.48
CA ALA A 76 -2.88 0.98 -20.24
C ALA A 76 -1.47 0.82 -20.83
N ASN A 77 -1.01 -0.44 -20.97
CA ASN A 77 0.29 -0.78 -21.56
C ASN A 77 1.50 -0.15 -20.84
N THR A 78 1.44 -0.06 -19.52
CA THR A 78 2.54 0.42 -18.69
C THR A 78 3.08 -0.68 -17.80
N VAL A 79 4.35 -0.58 -17.43
CA VAL A 79 4.96 -1.40 -16.38
C VAL A 79 4.71 -0.70 -15.06
N ALA A 80 4.14 -1.42 -14.09
CA ALA A 80 3.98 -0.89 -12.74
C ALA A 80 5.37 -0.66 -12.12
N ILE A 81 5.63 0.56 -11.72
CA ILE A 81 6.84 0.96 -11.00
C ILE A 81 6.46 1.25 -9.56
N ARG A 82 7.31 0.87 -8.64
CA ARG A 82 7.16 1.26 -7.24
C ARG A 82 7.42 2.77 -7.10
N ASP A 83 6.63 3.43 -6.29
CA ASP A 83 6.85 4.83 -5.92
C ASP A 83 8.00 4.99 -4.90
N ALA A 84 8.20 6.20 -4.38
CA ALA A 84 9.26 6.50 -3.41
C ALA A 84 9.07 5.79 -2.05
N THR A 85 7.86 5.33 -1.75
CA THR A 85 7.49 4.57 -0.54
C THR A 85 7.51 3.06 -0.77
N ASN A 86 7.89 2.62 -1.98
CA ASN A 86 7.89 1.24 -2.48
C ASN A 86 6.49 0.65 -2.73
N ASP A 87 5.47 1.48 -2.87
CA ASP A 87 4.12 1.07 -3.14
C ASP A 87 3.85 0.93 -4.64
N ILE A 88 2.88 0.09 -5.01
CA ILE A 88 2.35 -0.05 -6.36
C ILE A 88 0.90 0.42 -6.35
N THR A 89 0.62 1.53 -7.03
CA THR A 89 -0.74 2.03 -7.20
C THR A 89 -1.37 1.42 -8.46
N ALA A 90 -2.50 0.75 -8.29
CA ALA A 90 -3.29 0.20 -9.38
C ALA A 90 -4.78 0.49 -9.13
N ARG A 91 -5.53 0.84 -10.20
CA ARG A 91 -6.99 1.03 -10.10
C ARG A 91 -7.70 -0.27 -9.69
N MET A 92 -7.19 -1.41 -10.13
CA MET A 92 -7.74 -2.73 -9.82
C MET A 92 -6.63 -3.76 -9.87
N PHE A 93 -6.59 -4.62 -8.87
CA PHE A 93 -5.69 -5.75 -8.79
C PHE A 93 -6.50 -7.05 -8.99
N HIS A 94 -6.27 -7.74 -10.12
CA HIS A 94 -6.83 -9.06 -10.37
C HIS A 94 -5.79 -10.13 -10.00
N GLY A 95 -5.94 -10.73 -8.84
CA GLY A 95 -4.99 -11.72 -8.36
C GLY A 95 -5.43 -12.35 -7.04
N ILE A 96 -4.65 -13.30 -6.56
CA ILE A 96 -4.82 -13.91 -5.24
C ILE A 96 -3.74 -13.31 -4.34
N SER A 97 -4.16 -12.63 -3.26
CA SER A 97 -3.25 -12.25 -2.19
C SER A 97 -3.15 -13.42 -1.20
N THR A 98 -1.94 -13.96 -1.05
CA THR A 98 -1.69 -15.08 -0.11
C THR A 98 -1.49 -14.62 1.32
N LYS A 99 -1.26 -13.33 1.55
CA LYS A 99 -1.11 -12.72 2.88
C LYS A 99 -1.61 -11.29 2.85
N ALA A 100 -2.46 -10.94 3.83
CA ALA A 100 -2.74 -9.56 4.23
C ALA A 100 -2.17 -9.35 5.63
N GLN A 101 -1.53 -8.21 5.86
CA GLN A 101 -0.90 -7.91 7.16
C GLN A 101 -1.91 -7.46 8.20
N TYR A 102 -3.07 -6.95 7.76
CA TYR A 102 -4.11 -6.35 8.57
C TYR A 102 -5.36 -7.22 8.59
N ALA A 103 -6.18 -7.10 9.61
CA ALA A 103 -7.16 -8.12 9.96
C ALA A 103 -8.61 -7.61 10.11
N ASP A 104 -8.88 -6.32 9.85
CA ASP A 104 -10.23 -5.76 9.95
C ASP A 104 -10.70 -5.09 8.66
N LEU A 105 -12.01 -5.09 8.49
CA LEU A 105 -12.77 -4.30 7.53
C LEU A 105 -13.26 -3.06 8.25
N ALA A 106 -12.87 -1.89 7.79
CA ALA A 106 -13.32 -0.61 8.33
C ALA A 106 -13.99 0.27 7.28
N GLU A 107 -14.74 1.24 7.76
CA GLU A 107 -15.32 2.31 6.96
C GLU A 107 -15.05 3.65 7.62
N ASN A 108 -14.75 4.67 6.81
CA ASN A 108 -14.63 6.04 7.30
C ASN A 108 -16.01 6.63 7.58
N TYR A 109 -16.17 7.16 8.79
CA TYR A 109 -17.33 7.93 9.24
C TYR A 109 -16.90 9.31 9.70
N LEU A 110 -17.75 10.31 9.50
CA LEU A 110 -17.55 11.62 10.08
C LEU A 110 -17.75 11.54 11.61
N ALA A 111 -16.72 11.90 12.36
CA ALA A 111 -16.75 11.91 13.81
C ALA A 111 -16.79 13.35 14.33
N ASP A 112 -17.44 13.56 15.47
CA ASP A 112 -17.59 14.87 16.11
C ASP A 112 -16.33 15.36 16.84
N ASP A 113 -15.30 14.50 16.94
CA ASP A 113 -13.99 14.83 17.49
C ASP A 113 -12.93 13.84 16.94
N ASN A 114 -11.66 14.05 17.27
CA ASN A 114 -10.57 13.17 16.89
C ASN A 114 -10.37 12.10 17.97
N TYR A 115 -10.57 10.84 17.61
CA TYR A 115 -10.52 9.72 18.54
C TYR A 115 -9.34 8.79 18.27
N GLU A 116 -8.66 8.38 19.35
CA GLU A 116 -7.52 7.46 19.26
C GLU A 116 -7.97 6.06 18.86
N PRO A 117 -7.11 5.30 18.14
CA PRO A 117 -7.32 3.89 17.87
C PRO A 117 -7.68 3.09 19.14
N GLY A 118 -8.55 2.10 18.96
CA GLY A 118 -9.06 1.29 20.06
C GLY A 118 -10.24 1.87 20.83
N THR A 119 -10.67 3.08 20.49
CA THR A 119 -11.83 3.74 21.11
C THR A 119 -13.13 3.13 20.57
N VAL A 120 -14.06 2.78 21.48
CA VAL A 120 -15.39 2.25 21.12
C VAL A 120 -16.30 3.39 20.74
N MET A 121 -16.96 3.28 19.58
CA MET A 121 -17.77 4.30 18.96
C MET A 121 -19.26 3.87 18.88
N VAL A 122 -20.13 4.85 18.86
CA VAL A 122 -21.59 4.69 18.65
C VAL A 122 -22.05 5.60 17.53
N PHE A 123 -23.10 5.22 16.82
CA PHE A 123 -23.76 6.09 15.85
C PHE A 123 -24.53 7.20 16.57
N GLY A 124 -24.33 8.44 16.13
CA GLY A 124 -24.95 9.65 16.67
C GLY A 124 -23.92 10.68 17.09
N GLY A 125 -24.34 11.65 17.90
CA GLY A 125 -23.56 12.86 18.21
C GLY A 125 -23.97 14.01 17.30
N GLN A 126 -23.04 14.90 17.01
CA GLN A 126 -23.23 16.02 16.07
C GLN A 126 -22.95 15.62 14.62
N GLU A 127 -22.18 14.55 14.45
CA GLU A 127 -21.82 13.95 13.19
C GLU A 127 -22.35 12.50 13.12
N GLU A 128 -21.80 11.64 12.23
CA GLU A 128 -22.28 10.27 12.06
C GLU A 128 -21.96 9.37 13.26
N VAL A 129 -20.76 9.56 13.85
CA VAL A 129 -20.28 8.76 14.99
C VAL A 129 -19.73 9.64 16.11
N THR A 130 -19.88 9.15 17.34
CA THR A 130 -19.30 9.77 18.54
C THR A 130 -18.78 8.70 19.49
N ILE A 131 -18.02 9.12 20.51
CA ILE A 131 -17.49 8.21 21.52
C ILE A 131 -18.63 7.56 22.35
N SER A 132 -18.52 6.22 22.59
CA SER A 132 -19.44 5.55 23.49
C SER A 132 -19.34 6.08 24.93
N GLY A 133 -20.40 6.00 25.68
CA GLY A 133 -20.43 6.46 27.07
C GLY A 133 -21.66 5.98 27.85
N LYS A 134 -22.31 4.97 27.30
CA LYS A 134 -23.49 4.34 27.91
C LYS A 134 -23.32 2.81 27.90
N PHE A 135 -23.56 2.19 29.03
CA PHE A 135 -23.59 0.74 29.13
C PHE A 135 -24.72 0.14 28.27
N LEU A 136 -24.42 -0.93 27.53
CA LEU A 136 -25.36 -1.62 26.64
C LEU A 136 -26.01 -0.67 25.60
N ASP A 137 -25.22 0.17 24.94
CA ASP A 137 -25.77 1.06 23.93
C ASP A 137 -26.11 0.28 22.65
N ALA A 138 -27.39 0.34 22.27
CA ALA A 138 -27.90 -0.25 21.05
C ALA A 138 -27.36 0.39 19.76
N LYS A 139 -26.73 1.56 19.88
CA LYS A 139 -26.13 2.32 18.77
C LYS A 139 -24.67 1.98 18.54
N VAL A 140 -24.12 0.93 19.15
CA VAL A 140 -22.72 0.55 18.96
C VAL A 140 -22.40 0.45 17.48
N ALA A 141 -21.35 1.18 17.06
CA ALA A 141 -20.88 1.25 15.67
C ALA A 141 -19.71 0.31 15.42
N GLY A 142 -18.74 0.31 16.32
CA GLY A 142 -17.50 -0.44 16.20
C GLY A 142 -16.36 0.17 17.03
N VAL A 143 -15.15 -0.07 16.59
CA VAL A 143 -13.91 0.39 17.26
C VAL A 143 -13.07 1.18 16.26
N VAL A 144 -12.47 2.30 16.70
CA VAL A 144 -11.53 3.04 15.85
C VAL A 144 -10.37 2.13 15.46
N SER A 145 -10.25 1.87 14.16
CA SER A 145 -9.21 1.00 13.61
C SER A 145 -7.85 1.67 13.59
N THR A 146 -6.80 0.88 13.72
CA THR A 146 -5.41 1.35 13.61
C THR A 146 -4.95 1.40 12.16
N ASN A 147 -5.26 0.32 11.41
CA ASN A 147 -4.79 0.13 10.04
C ASN A 147 -5.58 -1.02 9.39
N PRO A 148 -6.73 -0.72 8.80
CA PRO A 148 -7.61 -1.74 8.28
C PRO A 148 -7.01 -2.46 7.07
N ALA A 149 -7.34 -3.75 6.91
CA ALA A 149 -7.01 -4.52 5.70
C ALA A 149 -7.81 -4.06 4.49
N TYR A 150 -9.00 -3.57 4.73
CA TYR A 150 -9.88 -2.97 3.73
C TYR A 150 -10.60 -1.77 4.32
N LEU A 151 -10.45 -0.62 3.68
CA LEU A 151 -11.09 0.63 4.08
C LEU A 151 -12.15 1.02 3.04
N MET A 152 -13.39 1.12 3.49
CA MET A 152 -14.49 1.66 2.70
C MET A 152 -14.60 3.17 2.93
N ASN A 153 -15.23 3.85 1.96
CA ASN A 153 -15.48 5.29 2.04
C ASN A 153 -14.20 6.12 2.25
N ASP A 154 -13.09 5.71 1.60
CA ASP A 154 -11.75 6.30 1.72
C ASP A 154 -11.64 7.71 1.11
N SER A 155 -12.67 8.14 0.39
CA SER A 155 -12.73 9.48 -0.23
C SER A 155 -13.08 10.60 0.75
N ILE A 156 -13.56 10.28 1.95
CA ILE A 156 -13.84 11.27 3.00
C ILE A 156 -12.70 11.30 4.03
N ASP A 157 -12.43 12.48 4.57
CA ASP A 157 -11.53 12.64 5.69
C ASP A 157 -12.28 12.30 6.98
N GLY A 158 -12.37 11.00 7.27
CA GLY A 158 -13.16 10.44 8.35
C GLY A 158 -12.34 9.57 9.30
N THR A 159 -12.99 9.13 10.37
CA THR A 159 -12.43 8.18 11.33
C THR A 159 -12.72 6.75 10.89
N PRO A 160 -11.71 5.88 10.69
CA PRO A 160 -11.92 4.51 10.28
C PRO A 160 -12.48 3.69 11.45
N ILE A 161 -13.69 3.19 11.31
CA ILE A 161 -14.36 2.35 12.29
C ILE A 161 -14.35 0.90 11.81
N ALA A 162 -13.71 0.01 12.59
CA ALA A 162 -13.73 -1.43 12.35
C ALA A 162 -15.14 -1.98 12.55
N LEU A 163 -15.71 -2.54 11.48
CA LEU A 163 -17.05 -3.11 11.46
C LEU A 163 -17.00 -4.65 11.57
N ARG A 164 -15.87 -5.25 11.15
CA ARG A 164 -15.66 -6.69 11.17
C ARG A 164 -14.20 -7.05 11.18
N GLY A 165 -13.83 -8.02 12.00
CA GLY A 165 -12.48 -8.57 12.03
C GLY A 165 -11.79 -8.35 13.37
N ARG A 166 -10.46 -8.43 13.36
CA ARG A 166 -9.63 -8.29 14.56
C ARG A 166 -9.11 -6.85 14.66
N VAL A 167 -9.32 -6.24 15.82
CA VAL A 167 -8.91 -4.86 16.09
C VAL A 167 -8.52 -4.70 17.57
N PRO A 168 -7.48 -3.90 17.90
CA PRO A 168 -7.24 -3.49 19.28
C PRO A 168 -8.39 -2.66 19.81
N CYS A 169 -8.86 -2.95 21.04
CA CYS A 169 -9.96 -2.24 21.70
C CYS A 169 -9.62 -1.94 23.16
N LYS A 170 -10.04 -0.78 23.64
CA LYS A 170 -9.97 -0.40 25.07
C LYS A 170 -11.05 -1.17 25.81
N VAL A 171 -10.64 -2.11 26.66
CA VAL A 171 -11.57 -2.99 27.42
C VAL A 171 -11.29 -2.87 28.90
N LYS A 172 -12.35 -2.75 29.69
CA LYS A 172 -12.32 -2.80 31.15
C LYS A 172 -12.48 -4.22 31.60
N GLY A 173 -11.52 -4.68 32.40
CA GLY A 173 -11.55 -6.00 33.01
C GLY A 173 -12.42 -6.09 34.28
N PRO A 174 -12.53 -7.29 34.87
CA PRO A 174 -11.93 -8.52 34.37
C PRO A 174 -12.62 -9.07 33.13
N VAL A 175 -11.86 -9.71 32.25
CA VAL A 175 -12.37 -10.31 31.02
C VAL A 175 -11.58 -11.58 30.70
N CYS A 176 -12.24 -12.61 30.18
CA CYS A 176 -11.62 -13.83 29.68
C CYS A 176 -11.77 -13.95 28.17
N LYS A 177 -10.85 -14.66 27.54
CA LYS A 177 -10.98 -14.99 26.10
C LYS A 177 -12.31 -15.61 25.79
N GLY A 178 -12.99 -15.07 24.76
CA GLY A 178 -14.29 -15.53 24.30
C GLY A 178 -15.47 -14.82 24.94
N ASP A 179 -15.25 -13.99 25.98
CA ASP A 179 -16.30 -13.20 26.57
C ASP A 179 -16.89 -12.23 25.57
N LEU A 180 -18.22 -12.07 25.63
CA LEU A 180 -18.91 -11.03 24.88
C LEU A 180 -18.56 -9.66 25.43
N LEU A 181 -18.38 -8.70 24.55
CA LEU A 181 -18.11 -7.31 24.88
C LEU A 181 -19.25 -6.42 24.42
N VAL A 182 -19.59 -5.45 25.27
CA VAL A 182 -20.56 -4.40 24.99
C VAL A 182 -19.95 -3.04 25.32
N THR A 183 -20.64 -1.96 24.97
CA THR A 183 -20.23 -0.60 25.37
C THR A 183 -20.29 -0.44 26.89
N SER A 184 -19.28 0.20 27.48
CA SER A 184 -19.24 0.58 28.89
C SER A 184 -19.89 1.92 29.15
N ALA A 185 -20.21 2.22 30.41
CA ALA A 185 -20.50 3.57 30.88
C ALA A 185 -19.25 4.47 30.88
N GLU A 186 -18.06 3.89 30.86
CA GLU A 186 -16.81 4.64 30.66
C GLU A 186 -16.62 4.97 29.17
N LYS A 187 -16.26 6.23 28.89
CA LYS A 187 -16.18 6.73 27.52
C LYS A 187 -15.15 5.97 26.69
N GLY A 188 -15.58 5.48 25.53
CA GLY A 188 -14.72 4.86 24.54
C GLY A 188 -14.22 3.45 24.92
N VAL A 189 -14.83 2.82 25.91
CA VAL A 189 -14.40 1.55 26.49
C VAL A 189 -15.46 0.49 26.31
N ALA A 190 -15.05 -0.76 26.11
CA ALA A 190 -15.91 -1.93 26.18
C ALA A 190 -15.77 -2.63 27.54
N GLU A 191 -16.78 -3.41 27.92
CA GLU A 191 -16.75 -4.26 29.11
C GLU A 191 -17.57 -5.54 28.91
N VAL A 192 -17.42 -6.51 29.81
CA VAL A 192 -18.22 -7.74 29.82
C VAL A 192 -19.60 -7.42 30.44
N PRO A 193 -20.71 -7.77 29.78
CA PRO A 193 -22.04 -7.57 30.36
C PRO A 193 -22.30 -8.53 31.52
N THR A 194 -23.09 -8.10 32.50
CA THR A 194 -23.47 -8.92 33.67
C THR A 194 -24.46 -10.02 33.32
N ASP A 195 -25.28 -9.79 32.31
CA ASP A 195 -26.29 -10.72 31.81
C ASP A 195 -26.15 -10.90 30.29
N ALA A 196 -26.85 -11.85 29.71
CA ALA A 196 -26.86 -12.06 28.26
C ALA A 196 -27.34 -10.78 27.52
N PRO A 197 -26.51 -10.12 26.75
CA PRO A 197 -26.86 -8.85 26.11
C PRO A 197 -27.77 -9.10 24.89
N PRO A 198 -28.64 -8.15 24.54
CA PRO A 198 -29.28 -8.13 23.24
C PRO A 198 -28.23 -8.17 22.12
N SER A 199 -28.47 -8.93 21.07
CA SER A 199 -27.50 -9.11 19.97
C SER A 199 -27.07 -7.80 19.30
N TYR A 200 -27.95 -6.82 19.26
CA TYR A 200 -27.69 -5.49 18.69
C TYR A 200 -26.86 -4.56 19.59
N CYS A 201 -26.57 -4.98 20.84
CA CYS A 201 -25.67 -4.25 21.75
C CYS A 201 -24.27 -4.89 21.81
N VAL A 202 -24.07 -6.03 21.16
CA VAL A 202 -22.78 -6.74 21.17
C VAL A 202 -21.81 -6.04 20.25
N LEU A 203 -20.69 -5.60 20.82
CA LEU A 203 -19.56 -5.07 20.06
C LEU A 203 -18.75 -6.21 19.41
N GLY A 204 -18.45 -7.27 20.17
CA GLY A 204 -17.61 -8.35 19.72
C GLY A 204 -17.24 -9.33 20.83
N LYS A 205 -16.07 -9.97 20.68
CA LYS A 205 -15.52 -10.92 21.65
C LYS A 205 -14.06 -10.63 21.96
N ALA A 206 -13.68 -10.80 23.23
CA ALA A 206 -12.31 -10.69 23.67
C ALA A 206 -11.45 -11.84 23.13
N LEU A 207 -10.21 -11.53 22.69
CA LEU A 207 -9.20 -12.51 22.31
C LEU A 207 -8.06 -12.63 23.32
N GLU A 208 -8.08 -11.80 24.36
CA GLU A 208 -7.09 -11.76 25.43
C GLU A 208 -7.79 -11.65 26.78
N ASP A 209 -7.03 -12.00 27.86
CA ASP A 209 -7.51 -11.95 29.24
C ASP A 209 -7.07 -10.67 29.94
N ILE A 210 -7.92 -10.09 30.78
CA ILE A 210 -7.58 -9.05 31.76
C ILE A 210 -7.98 -9.55 33.12
N GLN A 211 -7.03 -9.68 34.06
CA GLN A 211 -7.25 -10.29 35.38
C GLN A 211 -7.74 -9.31 36.45
N ASP A 212 -7.61 -8.01 36.21
CA ASP A 212 -7.95 -6.93 37.14
C ASP A 212 -9.01 -5.98 36.55
N ASN A 213 -9.46 -5.00 37.34
CA ASN A 213 -10.44 -4.01 36.90
C ASN A 213 -9.85 -2.88 36.07
N SER A 214 -8.62 -2.99 35.57
CA SER A 214 -7.99 -1.96 34.78
C SER A 214 -8.53 -1.93 33.35
N ILE A 215 -8.40 -0.77 32.70
CA ILE A 215 -8.64 -0.63 31.25
C ILE A 215 -7.34 -0.95 30.54
N LYS A 216 -7.40 -1.88 29.61
CA LYS A 216 -6.27 -2.26 28.74
C LYS A 216 -6.69 -2.24 27.29
N LEU A 217 -5.73 -2.00 26.42
CA LEU A 217 -5.89 -2.22 24.99
C LEU A 217 -5.61 -3.69 24.73
N ILE A 218 -6.62 -4.42 24.28
CA ILE A 218 -6.52 -5.86 23.96
C ILE A 218 -7.08 -6.14 22.57
N GLU A 219 -6.66 -7.25 21.98
CA GLU A 219 -7.23 -7.72 20.73
C GLU A 219 -8.66 -8.23 20.93
N VAL A 220 -9.57 -7.74 20.10
CA VAL A 220 -10.97 -8.20 20.04
C VAL A 220 -11.33 -8.59 18.61
N VAL A 221 -12.38 -9.37 18.44
CA VAL A 221 -13.03 -9.60 17.15
C VAL A 221 -14.43 -8.97 17.18
N VAL A 222 -14.65 -8.01 16.30
CA VAL A 222 -15.93 -7.32 16.10
C VAL A 222 -16.73 -7.98 14.98
#